data_43063895c233c4eaaffbb499573d7a8c
#
_entry.id   43063895c233c4eaaffbb499573d7a8c
#
_cell.length_a   1.000
_cell.length_b   1.000
_cell.length_c   1.000
_cell.angle_alpha   90.00
_cell.angle_beta   90.00
_cell.angle_gamma   90.00
#
_symmetry.space_group_name_H-M   'P 1'
#
loop_
_entity.id
_entity.type
_entity.pdbx_description
1 polymer ?
#
loop_
_entity_poly.entity_id
_entity_poly.type
_entity_poly.pdbx_seq_one_letter_code
_entity_poly.pdbx_strand_id
1 'polypeptide(L)'
;MAEPYSRIESLYLPPSLAERTRFYSEADQTIVGTIRCGVLFVMAFWSGTSRLAFAELKRSLEACDPNGRLELVVVDTDGCPSLYELPEFLGKLHGHGEAAWVLNGRIVSTSGLGYHPECMAPNTRLLIAQCPVE
;
A
#
# COMPACT_ATOMS: atom_id res chain seq x y z
N MET A 1 -5.79 8.83 -23.13
CA MET A 1 -5.15 8.96 -21.86
C MET A 1 -5.82 8.11 -20.80
N ALA A 2 -5.04 7.57 -19.94
CA ALA A 2 -5.59 6.71 -18.91
C ALA A 2 -6.31 7.56 -17.88
N GLU A 3 -7.51 7.18 -17.54
CA GLU A 3 -8.23 7.87 -16.50
C GLU A 3 -7.81 7.30 -15.17
N PRO A 4 -7.27 8.12 -14.29
CA PRO A 4 -6.94 7.65 -12.96
C PRO A 4 -8.10 6.98 -12.25
N TYR A 5 -9.30 7.41 -12.59
CA TYR A 5 -10.47 6.92 -12.03
C TYR A 5 -10.84 5.50 -12.49
N SER A 6 -10.51 5.16 -13.74
CA SER A 6 -10.65 3.80 -14.19
C SER A 6 -9.73 2.87 -13.42
N ARG A 7 -8.54 3.32 -13.09
CA ARG A 7 -7.61 2.51 -12.32
C ARG A 7 -8.09 2.32 -10.90
N ILE A 8 -8.68 3.37 -10.30
CA ILE A 8 -9.27 3.23 -8.98
C ILE A 8 -10.35 2.17 -9.00
N GLU A 9 -11.19 2.16 -10.03
CA GLU A 9 -12.25 1.18 -10.13
C GLU A 9 -11.69 -0.22 -10.22
N SER A 10 -10.55 -0.38 -10.90
CA SER A 10 -9.95 -1.71 -11.05
C SER A 10 -9.37 -2.25 -9.75
N LEU A 11 -9.29 -1.43 -8.70
CA LEU A 11 -8.85 -1.89 -7.39
C LEU A 11 -9.93 -2.70 -6.66
N TYR A 12 -11.18 -2.58 -7.09
CA TYR A 12 -12.31 -3.32 -6.49
C TYR A 12 -12.37 -3.15 -4.98
N LEU A 13 -12.39 -1.88 -4.55
CA LEU A 13 -12.42 -1.57 -3.13
C LEU A 13 -13.82 -1.71 -2.56
N PRO A 14 -13.99 -2.51 -1.48
CA PRO A 14 -15.28 -2.51 -0.79
C PRO A 14 -15.49 -1.17 -0.09
N PRO A 15 -16.73 -0.80 0.25
CA PRO A 15 -16.99 0.51 0.84
C PRO A 15 -16.15 0.82 2.07
N SER A 16 -15.91 -0.19 2.92
CA SER A 16 -15.13 0.03 4.14
C SER A 16 -13.70 0.43 3.86
N LEU A 17 -13.15 0.00 2.73
CA LEU A 17 -11.78 0.39 2.34
C LEU A 17 -11.78 1.63 1.48
N ALA A 18 -12.82 1.81 0.64
CA ALA A 18 -12.85 2.95 -0.28
C ALA A 18 -12.81 4.28 0.48
N GLU A 19 -13.46 4.35 1.64
CA GLU A 19 -13.51 5.57 2.43
C GLU A 19 -12.15 6.03 2.92
N ARG A 20 -11.21 5.10 3.09
CA ARG A 20 -9.91 5.41 3.67
C ARG A 20 -8.77 5.21 2.68
N THR A 21 -9.09 5.09 1.40
CA THR A 21 -8.09 4.85 0.36
C THR A 21 -7.86 6.09 -0.47
N ARG A 22 -6.59 6.40 -0.71
CA ARG A 22 -6.18 7.44 -1.66
C ARG A 22 -5.41 6.75 -2.77
N PHE A 23 -5.65 7.18 -4.01
CA PHE A 23 -4.92 6.64 -5.16
C PHE A 23 -4.21 7.77 -5.89
N TYR A 24 -2.95 7.52 -6.25
CA TYR A 24 -2.15 8.48 -7.03
C TYR A 24 -1.56 7.78 -8.23
N SER A 25 -1.87 8.28 -9.42
CA SER A 25 -1.26 7.78 -10.65
C SER A 25 0.19 8.22 -10.75
N GLU A 26 0.53 9.34 -10.09
CA GLU A 26 1.89 9.86 -10.02
C GLU A 26 2.15 10.33 -8.60
N ALA A 27 3.32 10.00 -8.09
CA ALA A 27 3.72 10.42 -6.76
C ALA A 27 5.23 10.36 -6.67
N ASP A 28 5.77 11.04 -5.67
CA ASP A 28 7.20 10.92 -5.38
C ASP A 28 7.38 10.40 -3.95
N GLN A 29 8.64 10.30 -3.51
CA GLN A 29 8.92 9.70 -2.21
C GLN A 29 8.34 10.48 -1.04
N THR A 30 7.95 11.75 -1.24
CA THR A 30 7.35 12.54 -0.17
C THR A 30 5.97 12.01 0.22
N ILE A 31 5.38 11.15 -0.61
CA ILE A 31 4.07 10.56 -0.29
C ILE A 31 4.13 9.80 1.04
N VAL A 32 5.28 9.21 1.35
CA VAL A 32 5.45 8.47 2.60
C VAL A 32 5.24 9.39 3.81
N GLY A 33 5.76 10.61 3.72
CA GLY A 33 5.64 11.58 4.81
C GLY A 33 4.20 12.04 5.06
N THR A 34 3.29 11.82 4.11
CA THR A 34 1.90 12.21 4.28
C THR A 34 1.08 11.17 5.01
N ILE A 35 1.65 9.99 5.25
CA ILE A 35 0.91 8.88 5.87
C ILE A 35 1.19 8.88 7.36
N ARG A 36 0.15 9.04 8.14
CA ARG A 36 0.30 9.05 9.59
C ARG A 36 0.32 7.63 10.14
N CYS A 37 -0.62 6.81 9.69
CA CYS A 37 -0.70 5.42 10.11
C CYS A 37 -1.41 4.68 8.99
N GLY A 38 -0.66 3.94 8.19
CA GLY A 38 -1.29 3.30 7.04
C GLY A 38 -0.33 2.45 6.24
N VAL A 39 -0.84 1.97 5.12
CA VAL A 39 -0.11 1.10 4.22
C VAL A 39 0.03 1.80 2.87
N LEU A 40 1.25 1.84 2.37
CA LEU A 40 1.54 2.31 1.03
C LEU A 40 1.70 1.07 0.15
N PHE A 41 0.88 0.97 -0.88
CA PHE A 41 0.95 -0.16 -1.81
C PHE A 41 1.37 0.34 -3.19
N VAL A 42 2.45 -0.26 -3.72
CA VAL A 42 2.96 0.10 -5.04
C VAL A 42 2.36 -0.88 -6.04
N MET A 43 1.34 -0.42 -6.75
CA MET A 43 0.55 -1.27 -7.64
C MET A 43 1.15 -1.29 -9.04
N ALA A 44 1.44 -2.48 -9.55
CA ALA A 44 1.77 -2.67 -10.95
C ALA A 44 0.51 -3.20 -11.63
N PHE A 45 -0.23 -2.30 -12.28
CA PHE A 45 -1.54 -2.67 -12.85
C PHE A 45 -1.44 -3.74 -13.93
N TRP A 46 -0.26 -3.86 -14.55
CA TRP A 46 0.00 -4.84 -15.61
C TRP A 46 0.39 -6.22 -15.06
N SER A 47 0.54 -6.35 -13.75
CA SER A 47 1.08 -7.58 -13.13
C SER A 47 -0.01 -8.33 -12.39
N GLY A 48 -0.23 -9.59 -12.75
CA GLY A 48 -1.16 -10.45 -12.01
C GLY A 48 -0.72 -10.69 -10.59
N THR A 49 0.59 -10.79 -10.37
CA THR A 49 1.14 -10.98 -9.03
C THR A 49 0.83 -9.78 -8.13
N SER A 50 0.94 -8.58 -8.69
CA SER A 50 0.62 -7.36 -7.94
C SER A 50 -0.86 -7.35 -7.55
N ARG A 51 -1.74 -7.80 -8.44
CA ARG A 51 -3.16 -7.86 -8.13
C ARG A 51 -3.47 -8.89 -7.05
N LEU A 52 -2.77 -10.03 -7.06
CA LEU A 52 -2.93 -11.04 -6.02
C LEU A 52 -2.46 -10.50 -4.67
N ALA A 53 -1.33 -9.79 -4.66
CA ALA A 53 -0.81 -9.19 -3.44
C ALA A 53 -1.79 -8.17 -2.88
N PHE A 54 -2.39 -7.37 -3.77
CA PHE A 54 -3.35 -6.37 -3.33
C PHE A 54 -4.62 -7.01 -2.77
N ALA A 55 -5.07 -8.11 -3.37
CA ALA A 55 -6.22 -8.83 -2.86
C ALA A 55 -5.97 -9.33 -1.44
N GLU A 56 -4.76 -9.82 -1.19
CA GLU A 56 -4.40 -10.28 0.15
C GLU A 56 -4.32 -9.12 1.13
N LEU A 57 -3.77 -7.99 0.71
CA LEU A 57 -3.70 -6.80 1.56
C LEU A 57 -5.10 -6.33 1.93
N LYS A 58 -6.01 -6.27 0.97
CA LYS A 58 -7.39 -5.87 1.24
C LYS A 58 -8.03 -6.78 2.28
N ARG A 59 -7.84 -8.08 2.11
CA ARG A 59 -8.38 -9.07 3.04
C ARG A 59 -7.81 -8.86 4.44
N SER A 60 -6.51 -8.62 4.51
CA SER A 60 -5.84 -8.40 5.79
C SER A 60 -6.32 -7.13 6.48
N LEU A 61 -6.53 -6.06 5.73
CA LEU A 61 -7.04 -4.82 6.29
C LEU A 61 -8.45 -4.97 6.83
N GLU A 62 -9.30 -5.70 6.10
CA GLU A 62 -10.66 -5.93 6.56
C GLU A 62 -10.70 -6.79 7.82
N ALA A 63 -9.84 -7.80 7.88
CA ALA A 63 -9.82 -8.72 9.02
C ALA A 63 -9.14 -8.11 10.25
N CYS A 64 -8.05 -7.39 10.04
CA CYS A 64 -7.23 -6.90 11.15
C CYS A 64 -7.59 -5.48 11.59
N ASP A 65 -8.20 -4.70 10.69
CA ASP A 65 -8.48 -3.29 10.95
C ASP A 65 -9.90 -2.93 10.54
N PRO A 66 -10.91 -3.63 11.09
CA PRO A 66 -12.30 -3.37 10.68
C PRO A 66 -12.79 -1.97 11.05
N ASN A 67 -12.13 -1.32 12.00
CA ASN A 67 -12.53 0.02 12.42
C ASN A 67 -11.91 1.15 11.61
N GLY A 68 -11.10 0.81 10.61
CA GLY A 68 -10.56 1.80 9.69
C GLY A 68 -9.52 2.73 10.28
N ARG A 69 -8.69 2.23 11.17
CA ARG A 69 -7.63 3.05 11.79
C ARG A 69 -6.48 3.34 10.85
N LEU A 70 -6.25 2.45 9.89
CA LEU A 70 -5.16 2.61 8.94
C LEU A 70 -5.67 3.15 7.62
N GLU A 71 -4.98 4.13 7.06
CA GLU A 71 -5.30 4.56 5.71
C GLU A 71 -4.58 3.66 4.72
N LEU A 72 -5.10 3.60 3.51
CA LEU A 72 -4.50 2.84 2.42
C LEU A 72 -4.15 3.82 1.31
N VAL A 73 -2.88 3.87 0.94
CA VAL A 73 -2.41 4.74 -0.12
C VAL A 73 -1.86 3.86 -1.23
N VAL A 74 -2.47 3.94 -2.41
CA VAL A 74 -2.06 3.14 -3.56
C VAL A 74 -1.42 4.07 -4.58
N VAL A 75 -0.22 3.73 -5.04
CA VAL A 75 0.45 4.50 -6.10
C VAL A 75 0.73 3.56 -7.27
N ASP A 76 0.71 4.13 -8.48
CA ASP A 76 1.03 3.39 -9.69
C ASP A 76 2.54 3.28 -9.79
N THR A 77 3.06 2.06 -9.89
CA THR A 77 4.50 1.82 -9.94
C THR A 77 5.16 2.58 -11.10
N ASP A 78 4.43 2.78 -12.18
CA ASP A 78 4.96 3.46 -13.36
C ASP A 78 4.96 4.97 -13.21
N GLY A 79 4.30 5.50 -12.19
CA GLY A 79 4.21 6.94 -11.97
C GLY A 79 4.95 7.41 -10.72
N CYS A 80 5.80 6.57 -10.11
CA CYS A 80 6.48 6.98 -8.88
C CYS A 80 7.93 6.50 -8.85
N PRO A 81 8.74 6.90 -9.86
CA PRO A 81 10.12 6.41 -9.96
C PRO A 81 11.00 6.75 -8.76
N SER A 82 10.75 7.86 -8.07
CA SER A 82 11.60 8.22 -6.93
C SER A 82 11.39 7.32 -5.73
N LEU A 83 10.29 6.56 -5.66
CA LEU A 83 10.13 5.58 -4.58
C LEU A 83 11.18 4.49 -4.66
N TYR A 84 11.67 4.20 -5.86
CA TYR A 84 12.70 3.19 -6.05
C TYR A 84 14.00 3.56 -5.35
N GLU A 85 14.19 4.84 -5.02
CA GLU A 85 15.41 5.34 -4.41
C GLU A 85 15.38 5.30 -2.88
N LEU A 86 14.21 5.05 -2.29
CA LEU A 86 14.12 4.95 -0.84
C LEU A 86 14.89 3.73 -0.36
N PRO A 87 15.65 3.84 0.73
CA PRO A 87 16.43 2.69 1.22
C PRO A 87 15.59 1.46 1.46
N GLU A 88 14.36 1.65 1.94
CA GLU A 88 13.48 0.52 2.25
C GLU A 88 13.04 -0.22 1.01
N PHE A 89 13.03 0.45 -0.14
CA PHE A 89 12.58 -0.15 -1.40
C PHE A 89 13.73 -0.43 -2.38
N LEU A 90 14.93 0.01 -2.06
CA LEU A 90 16.04 -0.09 -3.00
C LEU A 90 16.28 -1.54 -3.40
N GLY A 91 16.17 -1.82 -4.70
CA GLY A 91 16.33 -3.16 -5.23
C GLY A 91 15.14 -4.09 -5.00
N LYS A 92 14.01 -3.58 -4.48
CA LYS A 92 12.88 -4.42 -4.13
C LYS A 92 11.61 -4.16 -4.91
N LEU A 93 11.54 -3.07 -5.67
CA LEU A 93 10.34 -2.74 -6.44
C LEU A 93 10.44 -3.37 -7.83
N HIS A 94 9.76 -4.48 -8.02
CA HIS A 94 9.83 -5.25 -9.27
C HIS A 94 8.46 -5.63 -9.81
N GLY A 95 7.41 -4.91 -9.42
CA GLY A 95 6.08 -5.15 -9.96
C GLY A 95 5.37 -6.36 -9.36
N HIS A 96 5.77 -6.76 -8.16
CA HIS A 96 5.14 -7.89 -7.47
C HIS A 96 4.07 -7.47 -6.48
N GLY A 97 3.78 -6.17 -6.38
CA GLY A 97 2.84 -5.67 -5.39
C GLY A 97 3.51 -5.45 -4.06
N GLU A 98 4.50 -4.57 -4.05
CA GLU A 98 5.26 -4.27 -2.85
C GLU A 98 4.48 -3.32 -1.96
N ALA A 99 4.53 -3.57 -0.66
CA ALA A 99 3.82 -2.76 0.32
C ALA A 99 4.79 -2.27 1.39
N ALA A 100 4.46 -1.10 1.96
CA ALA A 100 5.20 -0.54 3.09
C ALA A 100 4.20 -0.13 4.15
N TRP A 101 4.49 -0.49 5.39
CA TRP A 101 3.67 -0.08 6.53
C TRP A 101 4.33 1.15 7.13
N VAL A 102 3.54 2.22 7.30
CA VAL A 102 4.06 3.56 7.59
C VAL A 102 3.45 4.08 8.88
N LEU A 103 4.32 4.58 9.77
CA LEU A 103 3.91 5.19 11.03
C LEU A 103 4.56 6.57 11.11
N ASN A 104 3.71 7.60 11.21
CA ASN A 104 4.15 9.00 11.33
C ASN A 104 5.16 9.38 10.23
N GLY A 105 4.84 9.00 9.01
CA GLY A 105 5.65 9.37 7.85
C GLY A 105 6.92 8.58 7.67
N ARG A 106 7.08 7.48 8.41
CA ARG A 106 8.29 6.65 8.34
C ARG A 106 7.91 5.21 8.07
N ILE A 107 8.61 4.57 7.15
CA ILE A 107 8.37 3.16 6.85
C ILE A 107 8.92 2.32 7.99
N VAL A 108 8.07 1.50 8.59
CA VAL A 108 8.47 0.63 9.71
C VAL A 108 8.62 -0.82 9.28
N SER A 109 8.01 -1.21 8.17
CA SER A 109 8.21 -2.55 7.59
C SER A 109 7.79 -2.53 6.13
N THR A 110 8.26 -3.52 5.37
CA THR A 110 7.88 -3.68 3.97
C THR A 110 7.60 -5.16 3.70
N SER A 111 6.99 -5.43 2.55
CA SER A 111 6.77 -6.81 2.12
C SER A 111 8.05 -7.47 1.58
N GLY A 112 9.11 -6.68 1.38
CA GLY A 112 10.38 -7.22 0.91
C GLY A 112 10.38 -7.45 -0.59
N LEU A 113 11.38 -8.18 -1.06
CA LEU A 113 11.56 -8.50 -2.46
C LEU A 113 10.64 -9.65 -2.85
N GLY A 114 9.87 -9.45 -3.92
CA GLY A 114 9.02 -10.49 -4.46
C GLY A 114 7.63 -10.53 -3.88
N TYR A 115 6.97 -11.66 -4.04
CA TYR A 115 5.58 -11.83 -3.65
C TYR A 115 5.52 -12.56 -2.30
N HIS A 116 5.08 -11.87 -1.27
CA HIS A 116 5.03 -12.41 0.09
C HIS A 116 3.69 -12.11 0.76
N PRO A 117 2.60 -12.75 0.30
CA PRO A 117 1.28 -12.46 0.86
C PRO A 117 1.18 -12.79 2.34
N GLU A 118 2.01 -13.72 2.82
CA GLU A 118 1.97 -14.14 4.22
C GLU A 118 2.37 -13.03 5.19
N CYS A 119 3.04 -11.98 4.72
CA CYS A 119 3.45 -10.89 5.61
C CYS A 119 2.37 -9.82 5.80
N MET A 120 1.31 -9.86 4.98
CA MET A 120 0.31 -8.79 4.98
C MET A 120 -0.41 -8.66 6.31
N ALA A 121 -0.95 -9.76 6.82
CA ALA A 121 -1.68 -9.70 8.08
C ALA A 121 -0.77 -9.44 9.29
N PRO A 122 0.39 -10.13 9.44
CA PRO A 122 1.25 -9.84 10.57
C PRO A 122 1.75 -8.39 10.62
N ASN A 123 2.16 -7.84 9.47
CA ASN A 123 2.65 -6.47 9.45
C ASN A 123 1.53 -5.47 9.75
N THR A 124 0.32 -5.76 9.28
CA THR A 124 -0.83 -4.92 9.56
C THR A 124 -1.14 -4.91 11.06
N ARG A 125 -1.13 -6.08 11.69
CA ARG A 125 -1.37 -6.17 13.13
C ARG A 125 -0.31 -5.42 13.94
N LEU A 126 0.95 -5.55 13.53
CA LEU A 126 2.03 -4.86 14.23
C LEU A 126 1.88 -3.35 14.13
N LEU A 127 1.49 -2.86 12.96
CA LEU A 127 1.30 -1.43 12.78
C LEU A 127 0.14 -0.91 13.64
N ILE A 128 -0.98 -1.64 13.65
CA ILE A 128 -2.13 -1.24 14.46
C ILE A 128 -1.74 -1.12 15.92
N ALA A 129 -0.91 -2.05 16.41
CA ALA A 129 -0.47 -2.02 17.81
C ALA A 129 0.34 -0.77 18.13
N GLN A 130 0.97 -0.16 17.12
CA GLN A 130 1.81 1.03 17.30
C GLN A 130 1.05 2.33 17.04
N CYS A 131 -0.11 2.26 16.39
CA CYS A 131 -0.85 3.46 16.04
C CYS A 131 -1.48 4.08 17.28
N PRO A 132 -1.41 5.41 17.40
CA PRO A 132 -2.05 6.08 18.52
C PRO A 132 -3.55 5.86 18.50
N VAL A 133 -4.13 5.64 19.67
CA VAL A 133 -5.57 5.55 19.82
C VAL A 133 -6.10 6.96 20.01
N GLU A 134 -7.10 7.32 19.22
CA GLU A 134 -7.70 8.65 19.29
C GLU A 134 -8.81 8.69 20.28
#